data_5353aaec1360baded6dea7ad37d671e1
#
_entry.id   5353aaec1360baded6dea7ad37d671e1
#
_cell.length_a   1.000
_cell.length_b   1.000
_cell.length_c   1.000
_cell.angle_alpha   90.00
_cell.angle_beta   90.00
_cell.angle_gamma   90.00
#
_symmetry.space_group_name_H-M   'P 1'
#
loop_
_entity.id
_entity.type
_entity.pdbx_description
1 polymer ?
#
loop_
_entity_poly.entity_id
_entity_poly.type
_entity_poly.pdbx_seq_one_letter_code
_entity_poly.pdbx_strand_id
1 'polypeptide(L)'
;IAFQSRTTTDQTPKYLFSPPGVKLPLFPVVEPIHDSIVLVEGIFDVINLHDKGLTNAVCCFGVKNVTTEKLQVLSVQGIQRIDVFLDNDEAGQKGSEAIRKLCEEVDITTRNIAFGDKYADAGSLSQTQVDKLRNKLYG
;
A
#
# COMPACT_ATOMS: atom_id res chain seq x y z
N ILE A 1 -4.44 -9.63 18.64
CA ILE A 1 -3.42 -10.04 17.67
C ILE A 1 -4.08 -10.72 16.49
N ALA A 2 -3.76 -10.28 15.31
CA ALA A 2 -4.27 -10.84 14.07
C ALA A 2 -3.19 -11.68 13.38
N PHE A 3 -3.61 -12.74 12.69
CA PHE A 3 -2.73 -13.59 11.90
C PHE A 3 -3.21 -13.55 10.44
N GLN A 4 -2.26 -13.62 9.52
CA GLN A 4 -2.55 -13.78 8.10
C GLN A 4 -1.93 -15.09 7.62
N SER A 5 -2.71 -15.87 6.88
CA SER A 5 -2.23 -17.07 6.21
C SER A 5 -2.56 -16.98 4.71
N ARG A 6 -1.71 -17.57 3.90
CA ARG A 6 -1.90 -17.64 2.45
C ARG A 6 -2.28 -19.07 2.07
N THR A 7 -3.32 -19.21 1.25
CA THR A 7 -3.68 -20.52 0.71
C THR A 7 -2.63 -20.99 -0.27
N THR A 8 -2.37 -22.31 -0.30
CA THR A 8 -1.44 -22.92 -1.23
C THR A 8 -2.12 -23.46 -2.50
N THR A 9 -3.42 -23.22 -2.63
CA THR A 9 -4.24 -23.64 -3.77
C THR A 9 -4.83 -22.41 -4.46
N ASP A 10 -5.44 -22.59 -5.63
CA ASP A 10 -6.08 -21.51 -6.38
C ASP A 10 -7.44 -21.08 -5.79
N GLN A 11 -7.68 -21.35 -4.54
CA GLN A 11 -8.90 -20.91 -3.85
C GLN A 11 -8.90 -19.39 -3.61
N THR A 12 -10.07 -18.80 -3.67
CA THR A 12 -10.31 -17.40 -3.31
C THR A 12 -11.10 -17.33 -2.01
N PRO A 13 -10.71 -16.45 -1.06
CA PRO A 13 -9.58 -15.51 -1.10
C PRO A 13 -8.23 -16.22 -0.91
N LYS A 14 -7.18 -15.63 -1.51
CA LYS A 14 -5.80 -16.14 -1.38
C LYS A 14 -5.24 -15.99 0.02
N TYR A 15 -5.75 -15.03 0.78
CA TYR A 15 -5.33 -14.73 2.14
C TYR A 15 -6.53 -14.79 3.06
N LEU A 16 -6.33 -15.38 4.24
CA LEU A 16 -7.32 -15.43 5.29
C LEU A 16 -6.74 -14.78 6.55
N PHE A 17 -7.57 -14.04 7.26
CA PHE A 17 -7.21 -13.41 8.53
C PHE A 17 -7.87 -14.14 9.66
N SER A 18 -7.14 -14.35 10.76
CA SER A 18 -7.62 -15.05 11.93
C SER A 18 -7.39 -14.20 13.17
N PRO A 19 -8.40 -13.98 14.03
CA PRO A 19 -9.78 -14.49 13.89
C PRO A 19 -10.57 -13.76 12.79
N PRO A 20 -11.60 -14.40 12.21
CA PRO A 20 -12.44 -13.76 11.20
C PRO A 20 -13.07 -12.46 11.71
N GLY A 21 -13.18 -11.46 10.84
CA GLY A 21 -13.76 -10.18 11.18
C GLY A 21 -12.84 -9.25 11.98
N VAL A 22 -11.58 -9.61 12.21
CA VAL A 22 -10.64 -8.73 12.90
C VAL A 22 -10.41 -7.45 12.11
N LYS A 23 -10.39 -6.31 12.82
CA LYS A 23 -10.06 -5.01 12.20
C LYS A 23 -8.55 -4.88 12.09
N LEU A 24 -8.06 -4.65 10.86
CA LEU A 24 -6.65 -4.52 10.58
C LEU A 24 -6.26 -3.06 10.42
N PRO A 25 -5.20 -2.60 11.10
CA PRO A 25 -4.66 -1.27 10.86
C PRO A 25 -3.93 -1.19 9.52
N LEU A 26 -3.61 0.02 9.08
CA LEU A 26 -2.58 0.21 8.06
C LEU A 26 -1.23 -0.13 8.69
N PHE A 27 -0.43 -0.94 8.04
CA PHE A 27 0.76 -1.56 8.65
C PHE A 27 1.96 -1.52 7.70
N PRO A 28 3.17 -1.33 8.18
CA PRO A 28 3.55 -0.96 9.55
C PRO A 28 3.48 0.54 9.79
N VAL A 29 3.72 0.98 11.01
CA VAL A 29 3.99 2.39 11.30
C VAL A 29 5.39 2.68 10.81
N VAL A 30 5.55 3.70 9.95
CA VAL A 30 6.83 4.01 9.30
C VAL A 30 7.16 5.49 9.44
N GLU A 31 8.45 5.81 9.25
CA GLU A 31 8.88 7.18 9.05
C GLU A 31 8.54 7.60 7.61
N PRO A 32 7.82 8.69 7.41
CA PRO A 32 7.53 9.16 6.05
C PRO A 32 8.79 9.67 5.36
N ILE A 33 8.77 9.66 4.03
CA ILE A 33 9.79 10.31 3.20
C ILE A 33 9.12 11.49 2.52
N HIS A 34 9.61 12.71 2.75
CA HIS A 34 9.00 13.94 2.25
C HIS A 34 7.49 14.02 2.59
N ASP A 35 7.14 13.65 3.83
CA ASP A 35 5.75 13.61 4.33
C ASP A 35 4.83 12.69 3.52
N SER A 36 5.41 11.66 2.89
CA SER A 36 4.69 10.71 2.04
C SER A 36 4.94 9.28 2.48
N ILE A 37 3.93 8.45 2.29
CA ILE A 37 4.04 6.99 2.37
C ILE A 37 3.67 6.39 1.02
N VAL A 38 4.15 5.16 0.78
CA VAL A 38 3.74 4.34 -0.36
C VAL A 38 2.72 3.32 0.14
N LEU A 39 1.53 3.35 -0.42
CA LEU A 39 0.45 2.44 -0.01
C LEU A 39 0.35 1.28 -1.00
N VAL A 40 0.46 0.06 -0.47
CA VAL A 40 0.33 -1.18 -1.23
C VAL A 40 -0.76 -2.05 -0.63
N GLU A 41 -1.19 -3.09 -1.34
CA GLU A 41 -2.30 -3.94 -0.88
C GLU A 41 -1.92 -4.89 0.23
N GLY A 42 -0.80 -5.58 0.11
CA GLY A 42 -0.49 -6.75 0.91
C GLY A 42 0.83 -6.70 1.63
N ILE A 43 0.95 -7.59 2.62
CA ILE A 43 2.14 -7.66 3.48
C ILE A 43 3.40 -8.08 2.71
N PHE A 44 3.29 -8.94 1.70
CA PHE A 44 4.44 -9.36 0.91
C PHE A 44 5.00 -8.22 0.07
N ASP A 45 4.13 -7.31 -0.39
CA ASP A 45 4.56 -6.09 -1.07
C ASP A 45 5.40 -5.21 -0.15
N VAL A 46 4.92 -5.03 1.10
CA VAL A 46 5.64 -4.26 2.12
C VAL A 46 7.00 -4.90 2.42
N ILE A 47 7.02 -6.21 2.63
CA ILE A 47 8.26 -6.93 2.94
C ILE A 47 9.28 -6.74 1.82
N ASN A 48 8.87 -6.91 0.57
CA ASN A 48 9.77 -6.73 -0.56
C ASN A 48 10.32 -5.31 -0.66
N LEU A 49 9.44 -4.31 -0.51
CA LEU A 49 9.86 -2.90 -0.61
C LEU A 49 10.79 -2.50 0.53
N HIS A 50 10.48 -2.89 1.77
CA HIS A 50 11.35 -2.61 2.92
C HIS A 50 12.71 -3.29 2.79
N ASP A 51 12.71 -4.55 2.38
CA ASP A 51 13.95 -5.31 2.15
C ASP A 51 14.86 -4.60 1.14
N LYS A 52 14.29 -3.93 0.17
CA LYS A 52 15.02 -3.24 -0.91
C LYS A 52 15.21 -1.74 -0.68
N GLY A 53 14.89 -1.24 0.51
CA GLY A 53 15.22 0.11 0.93
C GLY A 53 14.13 1.16 0.78
N LEU A 54 12.93 0.78 0.35
CA LEU A 54 11.78 1.69 0.34
C LEU A 54 11.00 1.53 1.65
N THR A 55 11.48 2.19 2.69
CA THR A 55 11.08 1.94 4.07
C THR A 55 9.82 2.68 4.52
N ASN A 56 9.24 3.51 3.67
CA ASN A 56 7.98 4.19 3.93
C ASN A 56 6.76 3.47 3.34
N ALA A 57 6.91 2.22 2.93
CA ALA A 57 5.82 1.41 2.39
C ALA A 57 4.91 0.90 3.52
N VAL A 58 3.61 0.99 3.29
CA VAL A 58 2.56 0.60 4.23
C VAL A 58 1.51 -0.21 3.45
N CYS A 59 1.02 -1.30 4.02
CA CYS A 59 -0.05 -2.06 3.37
C CYS A 59 -1.40 -1.79 4.02
N CYS A 60 -2.44 -1.89 3.22
CA CYS A 60 -3.82 -1.69 3.66
C CYS A 60 -4.59 -3.00 3.88
N PHE A 61 -4.02 -4.15 3.52
CA PHE A 61 -4.70 -5.45 3.60
C PHE A 61 -6.00 -5.47 2.77
N GLY A 62 -5.96 -4.83 1.61
CA GLY A 62 -7.09 -4.68 0.71
C GLY A 62 -7.70 -3.28 0.75
N VAL A 63 -8.17 -2.82 -0.41
CA VAL A 63 -8.68 -1.45 -0.56
C VAL A 63 -9.85 -1.16 0.37
N LYS A 64 -10.73 -2.15 0.59
CA LYS A 64 -11.90 -1.99 1.46
C LYS A 64 -11.53 -1.71 2.92
N ASN A 65 -10.31 -2.01 3.32
CA ASN A 65 -9.83 -1.75 4.67
C ASN A 65 -9.36 -0.30 4.87
N VAL A 66 -9.25 0.48 3.80
CA VAL A 66 -8.90 1.89 3.87
C VAL A 66 -10.16 2.68 4.25
N THR A 67 -10.10 3.41 5.36
CA THR A 67 -11.21 4.23 5.86
C THR A 67 -10.74 5.65 6.10
N THR A 68 -11.69 6.59 6.14
CA THR A 68 -11.37 7.99 6.47
C THR A 68 -10.74 8.12 7.85
N GLU A 69 -11.18 7.32 8.82
CA GLU A 69 -10.62 7.33 10.17
C GLU A 69 -9.14 6.94 10.18
N LYS A 70 -8.77 5.90 9.44
CA LYS A 70 -7.37 5.48 9.31
C LYS A 70 -6.52 6.54 8.60
N LEU A 71 -7.07 7.17 7.57
CA LEU A 71 -6.40 8.26 6.86
C LEU A 71 -6.24 9.49 7.73
N GLN A 72 -7.23 9.80 8.57
CA GLN A 72 -7.11 10.89 9.54
C GLN A 72 -5.97 10.66 10.53
N VAL A 73 -5.77 9.42 10.98
CA VAL A 73 -4.62 9.08 11.83
C VAL A 73 -3.32 9.38 11.11
N LEU A 74 -3.19 9.03 9.85
CA LEU A 74 -2.01 9.36 9.05
C LEU A 74 -1.81 10.87 8.93
N SER A 75 -2.88 11.61 8.69
CA SER A 75 -2.82 13.07 8.59
C SER A 75 -2.30 13.70 9.88
N VAL A 76 -2.79 13.22 11.03
CA VAL A 76 -2.32 13.68 12.35
C VAL A 76 -0.83 13.37 12.56
N GLN A 77 -0.35 12.26 12.00
CA GLN A 77 1.07 11.88 12.06
C GLN A 77 1.95 12.68 11.10
N GLY A 78 1.38 13.60 10.34
CA GLY A 78 2.13 14.47 9.44
C GLY A 78 2.20 14.00 7.99
N ILE A 79 1.46 12.96 7.63
CA ILE A 79 1.41 12.50 6.24
C ILE A 79 0.57 13.47 5.42
N GLN A 80 1.17 14.02 4.36
CA GLN A 80 0.52 14.99 3.47
C GLN A 80 0.20 14.39 2.10
N ARG A 81 0.88 13.30 1.73
CA ARG A 81 0.68 12.63 0.44
C ARG A 81 0.76 11.13 0.60
N ILE A 82 -0.05 10.43 -0.17
CA ILE A 82 0.03 8.98 -0.30
C ILE A 82 0.35 8.65 -1.76
N ASP A 83 1.45 7.95 -1.98
CA ASP A 83 1.80 7.41 -3.27
C ASP A 83 1.19 6.01 -3.37
N VAL A 84 0.17 5.86 -4.20
CA VAL A 84 -0.64 4.63 -4.28
C VAL A 84 -0.02 3.68 -5.28
N PHE A 85 0.35 2.48 -4.82
CA PHE A 85 0.95 1.45 -5.64
C PHE A 85 0.14 0.16 -5.51
N LEU A 86 -0.95 0.09 -6.26
CA LEU A 86 -1.79 -1.10 -6.34
C LEU A 86 -1.47 -1.86 -7.64
N ASP A 87 -2.02 -3.07 -7.76
CA ASP A 87 -1.83 -3.88 -8.94
C ASP A 87 -2.30 -3.13 -10.20
N ASN A 88 -1.55 -3.28 -11.29
CA ASN A 88 -1.83 -2.59 -12.54
C ASN A 88 -2.89 -3.33 -13.37
N ASP A 89 -4.07 -3.48 -12.79
CA ASP A 89 -5.23 -4.08 -13.41
C ASP A 89 -6.47 -3.20 -13.17
N GLU A 90 -7.62 -3.60 -13.69
CA GLU A 90 -8.86 -2.84 -13.54
C GLU A 90 -9.26 -2.67 -12.07
N ALA A 91 -9.13 -3.74 -11.28
CA ALA A 91 -9.46 -3.70 -9.85
C ALA A 91 -8.54 -2.73 -9.10
N GLY A 92 -7.25 -2.75 -9.43
CA GLY A 92 -6.26 -1.82 -8.85
C GLY A 92 -6.56 -0.37 -9.21
N GLN A 93 -6.95 -0.10 -10.45
CA GLN A 93 -7.32 1.24 -10.89
C GLN A 93 -8.56 1.76 -10.17
N LYS A 94 -9.58 0.93 -10.02
CA LYS A 94 -10.79 1.28 -9.25
C LYS A 94 -10.46 1.52 -7.78
N GLY A 95 -9.60 0.69 -7.21
CA GLY A 95 -9.13 0.84 -5.85
C GLY A 95 -8.38 2.14 -5.63
N SER A 96 -7.49 2.50 -6.56
CA SER A 96 -6.74 3.76 -6.49
C SER A 96 -7.66 4.97 -6.52
N GLU A 97 -8.69 4.94 -7.36
CA GLU A 97 -9.67 6.02 -7.44
C GLU A 97 -10.48 6.14 -6.15
N ALA A 98 -10.89 5.00 -5.57
CA ALA A 98 -11.60 5.00 -4.29
C ALA A 98 -10.74 5.60 -3.16
N ILE A 99 -9.45 5.24 -3.11
CA ILE A 99 -8.51 5.78 -2.13
C ILE A 99 -8.32 7.28 -2.34
N ARG A 100 -8.19 7.72 -3.59
CA ARG A 100 -8.05 9.14 -3.91
C ARG A 100 -9.22 9.96 -3.34
N LYS A 101 -10.44 9.47 -3.53
CA LYS A 101 -11.64 10.15 -3.02
C LYS A 101 -11.66 10.24 -1.49
N LEU A 102 -11.29 9.16 -0.81
CA LEU A 102 -11.21 9.17 0.65
C LEU A 102 -10.12 10.12 1.15
N CYS A 103 -8.99 10.17 0.47
CA CYS A 103 -7.89 11.08 0.83
C CYS A 103 -8.29 12.55 0.66
N GLU A 104 -9.05 12.87 -0.37
CA GLU A 104 -9.57 14.24 -0.55
C GLU A 104 -10.41 14.71 0.64
N GLU A 105 -11.17 13.80 1.26
CA GLU A 105 -12.00 14.13 2.43
C GLU A 105 -11.17 14.52 3.65
N VAL A 106 -9.91 14.11 3.71
CA VAL A 106 -9.01 14.37 4.86
C VAL A 106 -7.82 15.24 4.47
N ASP A 107 -7.87 15.91 3.33
CA ASP A 107 -6.84 16.81 2.82
C ASP A 107 -5.46 16.15 2.63
N ILE A 108 -5.45 14.87 2.24
CA ILE A 108 -4.24 14.17 1.82
C ILE A 108 -4.23 14.11 0.30
N THR A 109 -3.13 14.53 -0.32
CA THR A 109 -2.96 14.39 -1.76
C THR A 109 -2.56 12.96 -2.11
N THR A 110 -2.90 12.53 -3.32
CA THR A 110 -2.51 11.20 -3.81
C THR A 110 -1.76 11.31 -5.11
N ARG A 111 -0.88 10.34 -5.33
CA ARG A 111 -0.20 10.17 -6.61
C ARG A 111 -0.19 8.68 -6.92
N ASN A 112 -0.66 8.30 -8.10
CA ASN A 112 -0.61 6.91 -8.53
C ASN A 112 0.77 6.59 -9.08
N ILE A 113 1.34 5.47 -8.63
CA ILE A 113 2.61 4.98 -9.15
C ILE A 113 2.31 4.15 -10.38
N ALA A 114 2.80 4.63 -11.54
CA ALA A 114 2.84 3.87 -12.79
C ALA A 114 4.31 3.49 -13.01
N PHE A 115 4.62 2.21 -12.91
CA PHE A 115 5.99 1.75 -12.98
C PHE A 115 6.17 0.71 -14.10
N GLY A 116 6.65 1.19 -15.22
CA GLY A 116 7.25 0.47 -16.33
C GLY A 116 6.44 -0.65 -16.97
N ASP A 117 6.29 -1.73 -16.31
CA ASP A 117 5.66 -2.94 -16.82
C ASP A 117 4.25 -3.10 -16.25
N LYS A 118 3.28 -3.30 -17.12
CA LYS A 118 1.88 -3.52 -16.73
C LYS A 118 1.67 -4.75 -15.84
N TYR A 119 2.63 -5.65 -15.81
CA TYR A 119 2.58 -6.86 -15.00
C TYR A 119 3.37 -6.76 -13.71
N ALA A 120 4.10 -5.67 -13.51
CA ALA A 120 4.88 -5.49 -12.29
C ALA A 120 3.98 -5.13 -11.11
N ASP A 121 4.11 -5.88 -10.03
CA ASP A 121 3.52 -5.52 -8.74
C ASP A 121 4.63 -5.21 -7.73
N ALA A 122 4.25 -4.58 -6.61
CA ALA A 122 5.23 -4.15 -5.61
C ALA A 122 6.01 -5.32 -5.01
N GLY A 123 5.38 -6.49 -4.90
CA GLY A 123 6.00 -7.70 -4.34
C GLY A 123 7.02 -8.37 -5.24
N SER A 124 7.04 -8.04 -6.53
CA SER A 124 7.93 -8.66 -7.51
C SER A 124 9.05 -7.75 -8.00
N LEU A 125 9.14 -6.50 -7.52
CA LEU A 125 10.17 -5.58 -7.95
C LEU A 125 11.56 -6.05 -7.52
N SER A 126 12.53 -5.91 -8.43
CA SER A 126 13.94 -6.15 -8.15
C SER A 126 14.56 -4.97 -7.40
N GLN A 127 15.78 -5.17 -6.87
CA GLN A 127 16.53 -4.09 -6.22
C GLN A 127 16.69 -2.87 -7.14
N THR A 128 17.07 -3.11 -8.40
CA THR A 128 17.24 -2.02 -9.38
C THR A 128 15.92 -1.28 -9.62
N GLN A 129 14.82 -2.01 -9.70
CA GLN A 129 13.50 -1.41 -9.91
C GLN A 129 13.07 -0.57 -8.71
N VAL A 130 13.29 -1.06 -7.49
CA VAL A 130 12.98 -0.29 -6.28
C VAL A 130 13.85 0.96 -6.18
N ASP A 131 15.13 0.86 -6.50
CA ASP A 131 16.03 2.03 -6.51
C ASP A 131 15.56 3.10 -7.50
N LYS A 132 15.16 2.69 -8.69
CA LYS A 132 14.59 3.61 -9.70
C LYS A 132 13.31 4.25 -9.21
N LEU A 133 12.44 3.46 -8.60
CA LEU A 133 11.17 3.96 -8.06
C LEU A 133 11.43 4.99 -6.95
N ARG A 134 12.30 4.67 -6.02
CA ARG A 134 12.65 5.57 -4.92
C ARG A 134 13.22 6.89 -5.45
N ASN A 135 14.11 6.82 -6.42
CA ASN A 135 14.68 8.03 -7.05
C ASN A 135 13.61 8.85 -7.78
N LYS A 136 12.69 8.19 -8.47
CA LYS A 136 11.58 8.86 -9.16
C LYS A 136 10.65 9.58 -8.19
N LEU A 137 10.37 8.97 -7.05
CA LEU A 137 9.44 9.51 -6.07
C LEU A 137 10.07 10.58 -5.18
N TYR A 138 11.31 10.36 -4.76
CA TYR A 138 11.92 11.15 -3.69
C TYR A 138 13.29 11.73 -4.03
N GLY A 139 13.75 11.50 -5.22
CA GLY A 139 15.05 11.97 -5.65
C GLY A 139 16.17 11.13 -5.10
#